data_61a6829b9379cd46cea68c16fa50c253
#
_entry.id   61a6829b9379cd46cea68c16fa50c253
#
_cell.length_a   1.000
_cell.length_b   1.000
_cell.length_c   1.000
_cell.angle_alpha   90.00
_cell.angle_beta   90.00
_cell.angle_gamma   90.00
#
_symmetry.space_group_name_H-M   'P 1'
#
loop_
_entity.id
_entity.type
_entity.pdbx_description
1 polymer ?
#
loop_
_entity_poly.entity_id
_entity_poly.type
_entity_poly.pdbx_seq_one_letter_code
_entity_poly.pdbx_strand_id
1 'polypeptide(L)'
;MKIRKYLIVTICRFSFLIFCWLFVSSLPYEMTIFAQNLTHRLVKIHTDLNSFHAQNPVLTIGTFDGVHLGHRKIISALHDRAKSINGESVIFTFDPHPRKVVAPDEGNLRLLTTLDEKITLFEQCGIDHLIIYPFTPEFSQLTYEEFVEKVLVGQIHTKFLVVGYDHKFGKNRQGDFEFLKKCAARFDFQIEKLDVLLMNEANISSTKIREAIQQGDFKTANDCLGYKFMLHGTVVEGQKLGRKIQFPTANIEASDPDKIIPGYGVYAVRVNFQNQTFQGMLNIGSRPTVNNNADHRSIEVHIFDFDSDIYGEQIELVFFQKLREEQKFPSLEALKDQLAKDKTNILSYFKNNK
;
A
#
# COMPACT_ATOMS: atom_id res chain seq x y z
N MET A 1 -10.52 -22.43 4.67
CA MET A 1 -9.33 -22.79 3.85
C MET A 1 -8.20 -21.77 3.92
N LYS A 2 -8.44 -20.50 4.31
CA LYS A 2 -7.39 -19.46 4.49
C LYS A 2 -6.49 -19.67 5.72
N ILE A 3 -6.98 -20.25 6.81
CA ILE A 3 -6.22 -20.43 8.07
C ILE A 3 -5.04 -21.41 7.93
N ARG A 4 -5.09 -22.41 7.04
CA ARG A 4 -3.98 -23.35 6.82
C ARG A 4 -2.75 -22.74 6.14
N LYS A 5 -2.91 -21.67 5.34
CA LYS A 5 -1.76 -21.00 4.69
C LYS A 5 -0.87 -20.25 5.68
N TYR A 6 -1.46 -19.65 6.72
CA TYR A 6 -0.68 -18.92 7.74
C TYR A 6 0.13 -19.87 8.63
N LEU A 7 -0.36 -21.07 8.92
CA LEU A 7 0.33 -22.03 9.77
C LEU A 7 1.60 -22.61 9.11
N ILE A 8 1.58 -22.87 7.80
CA ILE A 8 2.74 -23.41 7.05
C ILE A 8 3.84 -22.36 6.88
N VAL A 9 3.48 -21.08 6.65
CA VAL A 9 4.45 -19.98 6.57
C VAL A 9 5.15 -19.74 7.91
N THR A 10 4.44 -19.92 9.03
CA THR A 10 5.00 -19.77 10.37
C THR A 10 6.01 -20.88 10.71
N ILE A 11 5.77 -22.12 10.31
CA ILE A 11 6.66 -23.27 10.61
C ILE A 11 7.96 -23.18 9.78
N CYS A 12 7.91 -22.80 8.51
CA CYS A 12 9.13 -22.62 7.70
C CYS A 12 10.00 -21.43 8.18
N ARG A 13 9.38 -20.37 8.73
CA ARG A 13 10.11 -19.22 9.28
C ARG A 13 10.78 -19.52 10.65
N PHE A 14 10.19 -20.38 11.48
CA PHE A 14 10.82 -20.79 12.75
C PHE A 14 12.12 -21.59 12.56
N SER A 15 12.19 -22.45 11.55
CA SER A 15 13.42 -23.20 11.24
C SER A 15 14.55 -22.28 10.72
N PHE A 16 14.21 -21.20 10.03
CA PHE A 16 15.18 -20.22 9.54
C PHE A 16 15.75 -19.32 10.66
N LEU A 17 14.94 -18.98 11.65
CA LEU A 17 15.38 -18.17 12.81
C LEU A 17 16.34 -18.91 13.74
N ILE A 18 16.17 -20.22 13.93
CA ILE A 18 17.09 -21.04 14.74
C ILE A 18 18.43 -21.19 14.02
N PHE A 19 18.45 -21.29 12.68
CA PHE A 19 19.67 -21.38 11.90
C PHE A 19 20.47 -20.05 11.89
N CYS A 20 19.77 -18.91 11.88
CA CYS A 20 20.40 -17.59 12.00
C CYS A 20 21.03 -17.35 13.38
N TRP A 21 20.42 -17.84 14.46
CA TRP A 21 20.91 -17.59 15.82
C TRP A 21 22.27 -18.27 16.11
N LEU A 22 22.52 -19.42 15.51
CA LEU A 22 23.80 -20.15 15.63
C LEU A 22 24.95 -19.54 14.81
N PHE A 23 24.64 -18.70 13.82
CA PHE A 23 25.66 -18.03 12.98
C PHE A 23 26.05 -16.64 13.46
N VAL A 24 25.22 -15.98 14.30
CA VAL A 24 25.43 -14.59 14.74
C VAL A 24 26.57 -14.48 15.79
N SER A 25 26.92 -15.55 16.47
CA SER A 25 27.97 -15.53 17.53
C SER A 25 29.42 -15.45 16.98
N SER A 26 29.61 -15.49 15.68
CA SER A 26 30.93 -15.44 15.03
C SER A 26 31.15 -14.23 14.11
N LEU A 27 30.25 -13.27 14.07
CA LEU A 27 30.32 -12.09 13.19
C LEU A 27 31.02 -10.90 13.88
N PRO A 28 31.77 -10.05 13.12
CA PRO A 28 32.35 -8.81 13.64
C PRO A 28 31.25 -7.88 14.20
N TYR A 29 31.60 -7.10 15.22
CA TYR A 29 30.71 -6.22 15.99
C TYR A 29 29.81 -5.30 15.13
N GLU A 30 30.31 -4.82 13.98
CA GLU A 30 29.54 -4.00 13.05
C GLU A 30 28.44 -4.77 12.31
N MET A 31 28.65 -6.07 12.01
CA MET A 31 27.63 -6.93 11.42
C MET A 31 26.58 -7.38 12.44
N THR A 32 26.93 -7.42 13.73
CA THR A 32 25.99 -7.74 14.80
C THR A 32 24.96 -6.62 15.00
N ILE A 33 25.38 -5.35 14.86
CA ILE A 33 24.47 -4.18 14.89
C ILE A 33 23.54 -4.20 13.67
N PHE A 34 24.02 -4.59 12.49
CA PHE A 34 23.19 -4.73 11.29
C PHE A 34 22.19 -5.90 11.40
N ALA A 35 22.59 -7.02 12.01
CA ALA A 35 21.73 -8.17 12.25
C ALA A 35 20.68 -7.91 13.35
N GLN A 36 21.00 -7.10 14.37
CA GLN A 36 20.05 -6.70 15.42
C GLN A 36 18.95 -5.75 14.90
N ASN A 37 19.22 -5.00 13.82
CA ASN A 37 18.21 -4.17 13.13
C ASN A 37 17.34 -4.98 12.16
N LEU A 38 17.64 -6.26 11.92
CA LEU A 38 16.90 -7.15 11.00
C LEU A 38 15.84 -8.02 11.70
N THR A 39 15.62 -7.88 13.00
CA THR A 39 14.43 -8.43 13.63
C THR A 39 13.22 -7.55 13.26
N HIS A 40 12.71 -7.70 12.04
CA HIS A 40 11.38 -7.21 11.73
C HIS A 40 10.41 -7.82 12.75
N ARG A 41 10.05 -7.03 13.73
CA ARG A 41 9.01 -7.39 14.69
C ARG A 41 7.73 -7.50 13.86
N LEU A 42 7.21 -8.72 13.70
CA LEU A 42 5.96 -8.92 12.97
C LEU A 42 4.88 -8.10 13.66
N VAL A 43 4.17 -7.27 12.88
CA VAL A 43 3.03 -6.52 13.39
C VAL A 43 1.96 -7.48 13.89
N LYS A 44 1.45 -7.25 15.09
CA LYS A 44 0.31 -8.00 15.62
C LYS A 44 -0.97 -7.43 15.01
N ILE A 45 -1.65 -8.23 14.17
CA ILE A 45 -2.88 -7.82 13.48
C ILE A 45 -4.08 -8.23 14.32
N HIS A 46 -5.00 -7.26 14.52
CA HIS A 46 -6.25 -7.44 15.26
C HIS A 46 -7.44 -7.08 14.38
N THR A 47 -8.39 -7.98 14.26
CA THR A 47 -9.67 -7.75 13.58
C THR A 47 -10.85 -7.71 14.56
N ASP A 48 -10.57 -7.99 15.84
CA ASP A 48 -11.51 -7.94 16.95
C ASP A 48 -10.84 -7.21 18.14
N LEU A 49 -11.57 -6.36 18.82
CA LEU A 49 -11.09 -5.58 19.95
C LEU A 49 -11.31 -6.31 21.30
N ASN A 50 -12.13 -7.36 21.37
CA ASN A 50 -12.38 -8.06 22.63
C ASN A 50 -11.14 -8.77 23.16
N SER A 51 -10.25 -9.19 22.27
CA SER A 51 -8.96 -9.83 22.59
C SER A 51 -7.76 -8.89 22.48
N PHE A 52 -7.99 -7.60 22.25
CA PHE A 52 -6.91 -6.63 22.10
C PHE A 52 -6.26 -6.30 23.45
N HIS A 53 -4.95 -6.45 23.52
CA HIS A 53 -4.13 -6.04 24.64
C HIS A 53 -2.83 -5.42 24.17
N ALA A 54 -2.51 -4.24 24.68
CA ALA A 54 -1.24 -3.56 24.47
C ALA A 54 -0.81 -2.85 25.76
N GLN A 55 0.49 -2.76 25.97
CA GLN A 55 1.05 -2.02 27.10
C GLN A 55 1.03 -0.52 26.78
N ASN A 56 0.40 0.30 27.63
CA ASN A 56 0.29 1.74 27.47
C ASN A 56 0.03 2.13 25.99
N PRO A 57 -1.12 1.78 25.40
CA PRO A 57 -1.34 1.94 23.96
C PRO A 57 -1.19 3.40 23.52
N VAL A 58 -0.30 3.64 22.57
CA VAL A 58 -0.16 4.91 21.84
C VAL A 58 -0.79 4.73 20.47
N LEU A 59 -1.89 5.43 20.24
CA LEU A 59 -2.79 5.19 19.13
C LEU A 59 -2.74 6.30 18.08
N THR A 60 -2.86 5.93 16.83
CA THR A 60 -3.29 6.83 15.76
C THR A 60 -4.41 6.18 14.93
N ILE A 61 -5.30 7.01 14.37
CA ILE A 61 -6.50 6.55 13.66
C ILE A 61 -6.51 7.14 12.27
N GLY A 62 -6.77 6.32 11.26
CA GLY A 62 -6.89 6.81 9.89
C GLY A 62 -7.11 5.70 8.87
N THR A 63 -7.43 6.10 7.65
CA THR A 63 -7.56 5.18 6.52
C THR A 63 -6.21 4.71 5.99
N PHE A 64 -5.20 5.56 6.12
CA PHE A 64 -3.82 5.33 5.71
C PHE A 64 -3.67 4.79 4.28
N ASP A 65 -4.54 5.23 3.38
CA ASP A 65 -4.49 4.77 1.99
C ASP A 65 -3.22 5.29 1.30
N GLY A 66 -2.39 4.34 0.87
CA GLY A 66 -1.07 4.60 0.29
C GLY A 66 0.08 4.68 1.29
N VAL A 67 -0.13 4.67 2.61
CA VAL A 67 0.92 4.81 3.65
C VAL A 67 2.05 5.77 3.22
N HIS A 68 1.65 6.90 2.60
CA HIS A 68 2.53 7.90 1.99
C HIS A 68 3.38 8.65 3.03
N LEU A 69 4.32 9.47 2.59
CA LEU A 69 5.26 10.17 3.48
C LEU A 69 4.57 10.97 4.60
N GLY A 70 3.41 11.59 4.32
CA GLY A 70 2.62 12.24 5.38
C GLY A 70 2.14 11.27 6.45
N HIS A 71 1.69 10.07 6.08
CA HIS A 71 1.32 9.03 7.04
C HIS A 71 2.54 8.53 7.83
N ARG A 72 3.69 8.36 7.18
CA ARG A 72 4.93 7.91 7.84
C ARG A 72 5.43 8.89 8.88
N LYS A 73 5.21 10.20 8.71
CA LYS A 73 5.50 11.21 9.75
C LYS A 73 4.63 11.02 11.01
N ILE A 74 3.33 10.72 10.80
CA ILE A 74 2.43 10.39 11.92
C ILE A 74 2.93 9.13 12.64
N ILE A 75 3.35 8.11 11.90
CA ILE A 75 3.88 6.86 12.44
C ILE A 75 5.20 7.11 13.21
N SER A 76 6.07 7.99 12.72
CA SER A 76 7.30 8.36 13.45
C SER A 76 6.98 9.00 14.79
N ALA A 77 6.06 9.97 14.81
CA ALA A 77 5.62 10.59 16.08
C ALA A 77 4.96 9.57 17.02
N LEU A 78 4.19 8.63 16.48
CA LEU A 78 3.59 7.53 17.22
C LEU A 78 4.67 6.70 17.95
N HIS A 79 5.76 6.34 17.27
CA HIS A 79 6.88 5.62 17.86
C HIS A 79 7.60 6.41 18.94
N ASP A 80 7.83 7.71 18.71
CA ASP A 80 8.51 8.56 19.70
C ASP A 80 7.68 8.66 20.97
N ARG A 81 6.35 8.78 20.83
CA ARG A 81 5.45 8.80 22.00
C ARG A 81 5.35 7.43 22.68
N ALA A 82 5.30 6.34 21.93
CA ALA A 82 5.31 5.00 22.51
C ALA A 82 6.57 4.77 23.37
N LYS A 83 7.75 5.13 22.85
CA LYS A 83 9.01 5.07 23.61
C LYS A 83 8.98 5.94 24.86
N SER A 84 8.41 7.15 24.79
CA SER A 84 8.42 8.10 25.91
C SER A 84 7.63 7.65 27.13
N ILE A 85 6.63 6.77 26.96
CA ILE A 85 5.77 6.26 28.04
C ILE A 85 5.94 4.75 28.27
N ASN A 86 6.99 4.13 27.69
CA ASN A 86 7.18 2.68 27.70
C ASN A 86 5.91 1.94 27.23
N GLY A 87 5.35 2.40 26.12
CA GLY A 87 4.12 1.91 25.51
C GLY A 87 4.37 1.18 24.17
N GLU A 88 3.28 0.64 23.61
CA GLU A 88 3.27 0.00 22.30
C GLU A 88 2.52 0.87 21.29
N SER A 89 3.05 0.95 20.06
CA SER A 89 2.49 1.70 18.96
C SER A 89 1.30 0.96 18.33
N VAL A 90 0.16 1.64 18.18
CA VAL A 90 -1.08 1.06 17.67
C VAL A 90 -1.60 1.90 16.51
N ILE A 91 -1.80 1.29 15.36
CA ILE A 91 -2.53 1.91 14.25
C ILE A 91 -3.94 1.33 14.22
N PHE A 92 -4.94 2.20 14.21
CA PHE A 92 -6.34 1.84 13.99
C PHE A 92 -6.74 2.25 12.58
N THR A 93 -7.00 1.28 11.73
CA THR A 93 -7.44 1.48 10.34
C THR A 93 -8.71 0.70 10.06
N PHE A 94 -9.27 0.89 8.88
CA PHE A 94 -10.57 0.36 8.51
C PHE A 94 -10.50 -0.49 7.25
N ASP A 95 -11.30 -1.55 7.22
CA ASP A 95 -11.61 -2.31 6.01
C ASP A 95 -13.10 -2.74 6.05
N PRO A 96 -13.91 -2.40 5.01
CA PRO A 96 -13.56 -1.62 3.81
C PRO A 96 -13.26 -0.14 4.13
N HIS A 97 -12.71 0.57 3.13
CA HIS A 97 -12.43 2.00 3.26
C HIS A 97 -13.72 2.79 3.57
N PRO A 98 -13.75 3.68 4.59
CA PRO A 98 -14.97 4.37 5.06
C PRO A 98 -15.80 5.03 3.97
N ARG A 99 -15.17 5.67 2.96
CA ARG A 99 -15.91 6.31 1.86
C ARG A 99 -16.73 5.34 1.02
N LYS A 100 -16.36 4.07 0.96
CA LYS A 100 -17.14 3.05 0.24
C LYS A 100 -18.45 2.70 0.94
N VAL A 101 -18.52 2.91 2.25
CA VAL A 101 -19.71 2.64 3.06
C VAL A 101 -20.59 3.88 3.19
N VAL A 102 -19.96 5.06 3.41
CA VAL A 102 -20.73 6.31 3.68
C VAL A 102 -21.19 7.00 2.41
N ALA A 103 -20.49 6.80 1.28
CA ALA A 103 -20.80 7.46 0.01
C ALA A 103 -20.59 6.48 -1.16
N PRO A 104 -21.33 5.36 -1.21
CA PRO A 104 -21.14 4.32 -2.24
C PRO A 104 -21.39 4.86 -3.66
N ASP A 105 -22.27 5.86 -3.78
CA ASP A 105 -22.70 6.43 -5.07
C ASP A 105 -21.84 7.62 -5.55
N GLU A 106 -20.93 8.15 -4.71
CA GLU A 106 -20.07 9.30 -5.06
C GLU A 106 -18.86 8.92 -5.95
N GLY A 107 -18.98 7.89 -6.74
CA GLY A 107 -17.97 7.47 -7.71
C GLY A 107 -17.00 6.42 -7.17
N ASN A 108 -16.40 5.70 -8.10
CA ASN A 108 -15.47 4.60 -7.85
C ASN A 108 -14.19 5.07 -7.15
N LEU A 109 -14.20 5.14 -5.82
CA LEU A 109 -12.97 5.38 -5.07
C LEU A 109 -11.99 4.24 -5.37
N ARG A 110 -10.91 4.55 -6.07
CA ARG A 110 -9.80 3.62 -6.32
C ARG A 110 -8.77 3.78 -5.20
N LEU A 111 -8.37 2.66 -4.60
CA LEU A 111 -7.42 2.62 -3.49
C LEU A 111 -5.98 2.69 -3.98
N LEU A 112 -5.12 3.42 -3.28
CA LEU A 112 -3.68 3.47 -3.53
C LEU A 112 -3.00 2.17 -3.11
N THR A 113 -3.51 1.54 -2.05
CA THR A 113 -3.00 0.27 -1.52
C THR A 113 -4.14 -0.70 -1.27
N THR A 114 -3.94 -1.96 -1.63
CA THR A 114 -4.78 -3.06 -1.13
C THR A 114 -4.56 -3.26 0.37
N LEU A 115 -5.38 -4.08 1.01
CA LEU A 115 -5.19 -4.39 2.44
C LEU A 115 -3.84 -5.07 2.69
N ASP A 116 -3.48 -6.07 1.86
CA ASP A 116 -2.23 -6.81 2.01
C ASP A 116 -0.99 -5.91 1.79
N GLU A 117 -1.03 -5.02 0.79
CA GLU A 117 0.02 -4.01 0.57
C GLU A 117 0.13 -3.06 1.77
N LYS A 118 -0.98 -2.63 2.34
CA LYS A 118 -1.02 -1.75 3.51
C LYS A 118 -0.42 -2.43 4.73
N ILE A 119 -0.74 -3.70 4.98
CA ILE A 119 -0.15 -4.51 6.06
C ILE A 119 1.37 -4.57 5.88
N THR A 120 1.85 -4.93 4.69
CA THR A 120 3.28 -5.00 4.39
C THR A 120 4.00 -3.67 4.63
N LEU A 121 3.39 -2.55 4.22
CA LEU A 121 3.95 -1.21 4.46
C LEU A 121 3.99 -0.85 5.95
N PHE A 122 3.01 -1.26 6.74
CA PHE A 122 3.03 -1.05 8.18
C PHE A 122 4.05 -1.94 8.90
N GLU A 123 4.26 -3.19 8.45
CA GLU A 123 5.35 -4.04 8.92
C GLU A 123 6.71 -3.38 8.70
N GLN A 124 6.92 -2.79 7.52
CA GLN A 124 8.14 -2.03 7.21
C GLN A 124 8.30 -0.78 8.09
N CYS A 125 7.21 -0.17 8.53
CA CYS A 125 7.24 0.93 9.47
C CYS A 125 7.55 0.50 10.91
N GLY A 126 7.50 -0.79 11.23
CA GLY A 126 7.88 -1.33 12.55
C GLY A 126 6.88 -1.06 13.66
N ILE A 127 5.59 -0.91 13.37
CA ILE A 127 4.54 -0.74 14.38
C ILE A 127 4.31 -2.05 15.15
N ASP A 128 3.89 -1.94 16.43
CA ASP A 128 3.66 -3.11 17.27
C ASP A 128 2.30 -3.77 17.00
N HIS A 129 1.24 -2.96 16.81
CA HIS A 129 -0.13 -3.43 16.65
C HIS A 129 -0.83 -2.71 15.49
N LEU A 130 -1.54 -3.49 14.68
CA LEU A 130 -2.42 -3.00 13.61
C LEU A 130 -3.85 -3.49 13.86
N ILE A 131 -4.76 -2.60 14.16
CA ILE A 131 -6.19 -2.87 14.26
C ILE A 131 -6.82 -2.59 12.91
N ILE A 132 -7.35 -3.62 12.25
CA ILE A 132 -8.13 -3.54 11.01
C ILE A 132 -9.60 -3.71 11.40
N TYR A 133 -10.27 -2.58 11.65
CA TYR A 133 -11.63 -2.61 12.15
C TYR A 133 -12.65 -2.63 11.01
N PRO A 134 -13.69 -3.51 11.08
CA PRO A 134 -14.76 -3.53 10.08
C PRO A 134 -15.51 -2.20 10.08
N PHE A 135 -15.43 -1.46 8.97
CA PHE A 135 -16.21 -0.23 8.83
C PHE A 135 -17.58 -0.56 8.25
N THR A 136 -18.57 -0.77 9.15
CA THR A 136 -19.94 -1.11 8.78
C THR A 136 -20.86 0.14 8.76
N PRO A 137 -22.06 0.06 8.14
CA PRO A 137 -23.06 1.11 8.23
C PRO A 137 -23.40 1.47 9.69
N GLU A 138 -23.50 0.48 10.57
CA GLU A 138 -23.79 0.67 12.00
C GLU A 138 -22.66 1.42 12.69
N PHE A 139 -21.40 1.02 12.44
CA PHE A 139 -20.23 1.69 12.98
C PHE A 139 -20.16 3.17 12.51
N SER A 140 -20.55 3.44 11.27
CA SER A 140 -20.55 4.79 10.71
C SER A 140 -21.55 5.73 11.40
N GLN A 141 -22.54 5.20 12.11
CA GLN A 141 -23.55 5.97 12.86
C GLN A 141 -23.12 6.30 14.28
N LEU A 142 -22.01 5.73 14.78
CA LEU A 142 -21.50 6.10 16.10
C LEU A 142 -21.22 7.60 16.14
N THR A 143 -21.72 8.24 17.20
CA THR A 143 -21.34 9.63 17.48
C THR A 143 -19.85 9.68 17.82
N TYR A 144 -19.27 10.85 17.75
CA TYR A 144 -17.86 11.02 18.10
C TYR A 144 -17.62 10.75 19.61
N GLU A 145 -18.62 11.02 20.49
CA GLU A 145 -18.58 10.67 21.91
C GLU A 145 -18.56 9.17 22.14
N GLU A 146 -19.50 8.46 21.50
CA GLU A 146 -19.60 7.00 21.62
C GLU A 146 -18.34 6.31 21.12
N PHE A 147 -17.74 6.80 20.03
CA PHE A 147 -16.51 6.25 19.50
C PHE A 147 -15.36 6.42 20.51
N VAL A 148 -15.21 7.59 21.11
CA VAL A 148 -14.15 7.80 22.12
C VAL A 148 -14.41 6.95 23.36
N GLU A 149 -15.61 6.97 23.91
CA GLU A 149 -15.92 6.31 25.17
C GLU A 149 -15.90 4.77 25.03
N LYS A 150 -16.57 4.23 24.01
CA LYS A 150 -16.72 2.77 23.84
C LYS A 150 -15.48 2.13 23.23
N VAL A 151 -14.87 2.78 22.23
CA VAL A 151 -13.77 2.19 21.47
C VAL A 151 -12.41 2.60 22.03
N LEU A 152 -12.10 3.90 22.05
CA LEU A 152 -10.75 4.35 22.42
C LEU A 152 -10.44 4.10 23.89
N VAL A 153 -11.41 4.39 24.76
CA VAL A 153 -11.25 4.24 26.22
C VAL A 153 -11.66 2.84 26.66
N GLY A 154 -12.86 2.40 26.26
CA GLY A 154 -13.46 1.17 26.79
C GLY A 154 -12.81 -0.12 26.27
N GLN A 155 -12.38 -0.16 25.02
CA GLN A 155 -11.81 -1.38 24.41
C GLN A 155 -10.29 -1.29 24.21
N ILE A 156 -9.77 -0.15 23.73
CA ILE A 156 -8.33 0.00 23.43
C ILE A 156 -7.53 0.42 24.68
N HIS A 157 -8.18 1.06 25.65
CA HIS A 157 -7.54 1.62 26.84
C HIS A 157 -6.43 2.62 26.51
N THR A 158 -6.69 3.47 25.51
CA THR A 158 -5.74 4.43 24.95
C THR A 158 -5.08 5.27 26.03
N LYS A 159 -3.74 5.33 26.05
CA LYS A 159 -2.95 6.20 26.94
C LYS A 159 -2.48 7.46 26.25
N PHE A 160 -2.22 7.39 24.97
CA PHE A 160 -1.80 8.53 24.16
C PHE A 160 -2.42 8.45 22.77
N LEU A 161 -2.97 9.55 22.27
CA LEU A 161 -3.55 9.65 20.92
C LEU A 161 -2.75 10.66 20.08
N VAL A 162 -2.19 10.22 18.95
CA VAL A 162 -1.52 11.08 17.98
C VAL A 162 -2.45 11.28 16.79
N VAL A 163 -2.74 12.52 16.42
CA VAL A 163 -3.62 12.84 15.28
C VAL A 163 -2.96 13.81 14.30
N GLY A 164 -3.28 13.65 13.03
CA GLY A 164 -2.88 14.60 11.99
C GLY A 164 -3.60 15.95 12.13
N TYR A 165 -3.11 16.97 11.46
CA TYR A 165 -3.63 18.34 11.54
C TYR A 165 -5.09 18.51 11.08
N ASP A 166 -5.54 17.67 10.13
CA ASP A 166 -6.87 17.69 9.50
C ASP A 166 -7.79 16.56 10.01
N HIS A 167 -7.39 15.91 11.11
CA HIS A 167 -8.11 14.75 11.63
C HIS A 167 -9.53 15.11 12.06
N LYS A 168 -10.49 14.41 11.48
CA LYS A 168 -11.92 14.46 11.84
C LYS A 168 -12.49 13.05 11.87
N PHE A 169 -13.38 12.79 12.84
CA PHE A 169 -13.91 11.43 13.08
C PHE A 169 -15.36 11.48 13.55
N GLY A 170 -15.97 10.28 13.74
CA GLY A 170 -17.35 10.10 14.11
C GLY A 170 -18.35 10.45 13.00
N LYS A 171 -19.62 10.30 13.30
CA LYS A 171 -20.72 10.56 12.36
C LYS A 171 -20.59 11.96 11.73
N ASN A 172 -20.68 12.03 10.40
CA ASN A 172 -20.56 13.27 9.61
C ASN A 172 -19.25 14.04 9.85
N ARG A 173 -18.19 13.39 10.37
CA ARG A 173 -16.90 14.01 10.67
C ARG A 173 -17.00 15.21 11.64
N GLN A 174 -17.93 15.16 12.59
CA GLN A 174 -18.17 16.25 13.55
C GLN A 174 -17.17 16.29 14.70
N GLY A 175 -16.51 15.16 15.03
CA GLY A 175 -15.45 15.13 16.02
C GLY A 175 -14.19 15.82 15.51
N ASP A 176 -13.67 16.75 16.29
CA ASP A 176 -12.46 17.51 16.01
C ASP A 176 -11.43 17.42 17.16
N PHE A 177 -10.32 18.12 17.00
CA PHE A 177 -9.24 18.10 18.00
C PHE A 177 -9.65 18.72 19.34
N GLU A 178 -10.44 19.80 19.36
CA GLU A 178 -10.88 20.47 20.59
C GLU A 178 -11.80 19.56 21.41
N PHE A 179 -12.64 18.77 20.73
CA PHE A 179 -13.44 17.76 21.39
C PHE A 179 -12.56 16.64 21.99
N LEU A 180 -11.60 16.13 21.21
CA LEU A 180 -10.66 15.11 21.71
C LEU A 180 -9.88 15.59 22.93
N LYS A 181 -9.49 16.87 22.98
CA LYS A 181 -8.81 17.47 24.12
C LYS A 181 -9.67 17.47 25.38
N LYS A 182 -10.99 17.74 25.24
CA LYS A 182 -11.93 17.63 26.36
C LYS A 182 -12.08 16.18 26.83
N CYS A 183 -12.16 15.23 25.90
CA CYS A 183 -12.21 13.81 26.24
C CYS A 183 -10.91 13.33 26.90
N ALA A 184 -9.76 13.78 26.43
CA ALA A 184 -8.46 13.46 27.02
C ALA A 184 -8.39 13.84 28.51
N ALA A 185 -8.87 15.03 28.84
CA ALA A 185 -8.97 15.48 30.24
C ALA A 185 -10.00 14.68 31.08
N ARG A 186 -11.11 14.24 30.45
CA ARG A 186 -12.17 13.49 31.15
C ARG A 186 -11.78 12.03 31.40
N PHE A 187 -11.08 11.39 30.45
CA PHE A 187 -10.80 9.96 30.47
C PHE A 187 -9.34 9.61 30.75
N ASP A 188 -8.53 10.59 31.15
CA ASP A 188 -7.12 10.42 31.55
C ASP A 188 -6.24 9.76 30.48
N PHE A 189 -6.29 10.30 29.25
CA PHE A 189 -5.32 10.00 28.20
C PHE A 189 -4.70 11.28 27.63
N GLN A 190 -3.51 11.17 27.05
CA GLN A 190 -2.82 12.29 26.43
C GLN A 190 -3.15 12.39 24.94
N ILE A 191 -3.06 13.60 24.39
CA ILE A 191 -3.31 13.83 22.97
C ILE A 191 -2.29 14.80 22.38
N GLU A 192 -1.83 14.52 21.18
CA GLU A 192 -0.97 15.38 20.39
C GLU A 192 -1.53 15.56 19.00
N LYS A 193 -1.56 16.80 18.53
CA LYS A 193 -1.84 17.17 17.15
C LYS A 193 -0.54 17.54 16.46
N LEU A 194 -0.24 16.87 15.36
CA LEU A 194 0.94 17.19 14.58
C LEU A 194 0.70 18.46 13.74
N ASP A 195 1.63 19.41 13.83
CA ASP A 195 1.56 20.65 13.10
C ASP A 195 1.83 20.47 11.60
N VAL A 196 1.16 21.31 10.79
CA VAL A 196 1.35 21.39 9.33
C VAL A 196 2.81 21.67 8.97
N LEU A 197 3.51 22.50 9.77
CA LEU A 197 4.92 22.86 9.56
C LEU A 197 5.88 21.68 9.74
N LEU A 198 5.60 20.75 10.65
CA LEU A 198 6.35 19.51 10.80
C LEU A 198 6.09 18.56 9.62
N MET A 199 4.94 18.71 8.97
CA MET A 199 4.59 17.94 7.79
C MET A 199 5.29 18.44 6.53
N ASN A 200 6.02 19.57 6.55
CA ASN A 200 6.81 20.32 5.52
C ASN A 200 6.47 20.03 4.03
N GLU A 201 5.37 19.38 3.80
CA GLU A 201 4.89 18.90 2.53
C GLU A 201 3.37 19.10 2.50
N ALA A 202 2.92 20.37 2.66
CA ALA A 202 1.51 20.80 2.55
C ALA A 202 0.81 20.32 1.25
N ASN A 203 1.52 19.52 0.45
CA ASN A 203 1.12 19.00 -0.85
C ASN A 203 1.02 17.47 -0.93
N ILE A 204 1.23 16.69 0.14
CA ILE A 204 1.10 15.23 0.09
C ILE A 204 -0.28 14.81 0.57
N SER A 205 -1.08 14.27 -0.33
CA SER A 205 -2.38 13.67 -0.01
C SER A 205 -2.66 12.48 -0.92
N SER A 206 -3.47 11.53 -0.44
CA SER A 206 -3.90 10.40 -1.27
C SER A 206 -4.62 10.85 -2.55
N THR A 207 -5.31 12.00 -2.54
CA THR A 207 -5.96 12.57 -3.72
C THR A 207 -4.93 12.98 -4.77
N LYS A 208 -3.91 13.76 -4.40
CA LYS A 208 -2.84 14.18 -5.32
C LYS A 208 -2.07 12.98 -5.89
N ILE A 209 -1.83 11.96 -5.06
CA ILE A 209 -1.14 10.75 -5.52
C ILE A 209 -2.00 10.00 -6.55
N ARG A 210 -3.33 9.88 -6.32
CA ARG A 210 -4.24 9.28 -7.32
C ARG A 210 -4.23 10.04 -8.64
N GLU A 211 -4.28 11.36 -8.59
CA GLU A 211 -4.21 12.21 -9.79
C GLU A 211 -2.89 11.99 -10.54
N ALA A 212 -1.74 11.99 -9.86
CA ALA A 212 -0.45 11.72 -10.45
C ALA A 212 -0.39 10.33 -11.12
N ILE A 213 -0.90 9.28 -10.45
CA ILE A 213 -0.96 7.92 -11.02
C ILE A 213 -1.86 7.89 -12.25
N GLN A 214 -3.02 8.54 -12.23
CA GLN A 214 -3.93 8.60 -13.39
C GLN A 214 -3.31 9.33 -14.59
N GLN A 215 -2.49 10.35 -14.34
CA GLN A 215 -1.75 11.07 -15.37
C GLN A 215 -0.48 10.34 -15.82
N GLY A 216 -0.05 9.31 -15.07
CA GLY A 216 1.22 8.60 -15.32
C GLY A 216 2.45 9.35 -14.82
N ASP A 217 2.27 10.37 -14.01
CA ASP A 217 3.37 11.08 -13.34
C ASP A 217 3.88 10.28 -12.13
N PHE A 218 4.62 9.22 -12.44
CA PHE A 218 5.21 8.37 -11.41
C PHE A 218 6.35 9.02 -10.65
N LYS A 219 6.93 10.09 -11.18
CA LYS A 219 7.90 10.87 -10.41
C LYS A 219 7.21 11.48 -9.20
N THR A 220 6.18 12.28 -9.41
CA THR A 220 5.40 12.90 -8.33
C THR A 220 4.73 11.86 -7.42
N ALA A 221 4.12 10.81 -8.00
CA ALA A 221 3.46 9.77 -7.22
C ALA A 221 4.44 9.06 -6.27
N ASN A 222 5.58 8.61 -6.77
CA ASN A 222 6.60 7.90 -6.00
C ASN A 222 7.31 8.79 -4.98
N ASP A 223 7.56 10.05 -5.33
CA ASP A 223 8.14 11.04 -4.41
C ASP A 223 7.18 11.31 -3.23
N CYS A 224 5.87 11.39 -3.48
CA CYS A 224 4.85 11.54 -2.42
C CYS A 224 4.64 10.26 -1.59
N LEU A 225 4.67 9.10 -2.23
CA LEU A 225 4.54 7.80 -1.55
C LEU A 225 5.76 7.50 -0.67
N GLY A 226 6.98 7.89 -1.09
CA GLY A 226 8.24 7.49 -0.48
C GLY A 226 8.65 6.06 -0.84
N TYR A 227 7.97 5.45 -1.79
CA TYR A 227 8.28 4.15 -2.40
C TYR A 227 7.74 4.11 -3.84
N LYS A 228 8.14 3.11 -4.63
CA LYS A 228 7.63 2.95 -5.99
C LYS A 228 6.23 2.38 -5.96
N PHE A 229 5.29 3.00 -6.70
CA PHE A 229 3.93 2.48 -6.83
C PHE A 229 3.97 1.07 -7.41
N MET A 230 3.18 0.17 -6.82
CA MET A 230 3.11 -1.24 -7.19
C MET A 230 1.67 -1.66 -7.50
N LEU A 231 1.55 -2.65 -8.38
CA LEU A 231 0.30 -3.31 -8.74
C LEU A 231 0.51 -4.82 -8.74
N HIS A 232 -0.21 -5.54 -7.90
CA HIS A 232 -0.24 -6.98 -7.90
C HIS A 232 -1.34 -7.51 -8.81
N GLY A 233 -1.05 -8.56 -9.56
CA GLY A 233 -2.04 -9.18 -10.42
C GLY A 233 -1.69 -10.61 -10.79
N THR A 234 -2.70 -11.31 -11.31
CA THR A 234 -2.56 -12.67 -11.83
C THR A 234 -2.39 -12.63 -13.34
N VAL A 235 -1.47 -13.41 -13.86
CA VAL A 235 -1.29 -13.56 -15.31
C VAL A 235 -2.44 -14.38 -15.89
N VAL A 236 -3.19 -13.78 -16.82
CA VAL A 236 -4.35 -14.41 -17.48
C VAL A 236 -4.11 -14.62 -18.95
N GLU A 237 -4.91 -15.51 -19.57
CA GLU A 237 -4.85 -15.71 -21.02
C GLU A 237 -5.30 -14.47 -21.78
N GLY A 238 -4.57 -14.12 -22.85
CA GLY A 238 -4.87 -13.03 -23.77
C GLY A 238 -4.93 -13.49 -25.22
N GLN A 239 -5.02 -12.53 -26.15
CA GLN A 239 -5.14 -12.80 -27.59
C GLN A 239 -3.85 -13.33 -28.24
N LYS A 240 -2.73 -13.37 -27.53
CA LYS A 240 -1.42 -13.91 -27.99
C LYS A 240 -0.86 -13.21 -29.26
N LEU A 241 -1.33 -12.00 -29.58
CA LEU A 241 -0.90 -11.24 -30.76
C LEU A 241 0.59 -10.86 -30.70
N GLY A 242 1.10 -10.52 -29.52
CA GLY A 242 2.50 -10.14 -29.30
C GLY A 242 3.50 -11.24 -29.70
N ARG A 243 3.12 -12.52 -29.58
CA ARG A 243 3.97 -13.64 -30.03
C ARG A 243 4.27 -13.59 -31.55
N LYS A 244 3.27 -13.14 -32.36
CA LYS A 244 3.42 -13.03 -33.82
C LYS A 244 4.43 -11.97 -34.25
N ILE A 245 4.66 -10.97 -33.45
CA ILE A 245 5.55 -9.84 -33.73
C ILE A 245 6.84 -9.86 -32.86
N GLN A 246 7.13 -10.98 -32.19
CA GLN A 246 8.32 -11.20 -31.35
C GLN A 246 8.36 -10.32 -30.07
N PHE A 247 7.19 -9.84 -29.61
CA PHE A 247 7.01 -9.15 -28.34
C PHE A 247 5.91 -9.85 -27.52
N PRO A 248 6.16 -11.09 -27.01
CA PRO A 248 5.18 -11.78 -26.19
C PRO A 248 4.80 -10.94 -24.98
N THR A 249 3.52 -10.85 -24.66
CA THR A 249 2.99 -10.12 -23.51
C THR A 249 2.23 -11.04 -22.57
N ALA A 250 2.37 -10.82 -21.28
CA ALA A 250 1.50 -11.36 -20.25
C ALA A 250 0.34 -10.37 -20.00
N ASN A 251 -0.89 -10.87 -20.01
CA ASN A 251 -2.07 -10.10 -19.63
C ASN A 251 -2.27 -10.21 -18.15
N ILE A 252 -2.54 -9.10 -17.47
CA ILE A 252 -2.60 -9.03 -16.02
C ILE A 252 -4.02 -8.65 -15.58
N GLU A 253 -4.58 -9.45 -14.72
CA GLU A 253 -5.79 -9.13 -13.97
C GLU A 253 -5.38 -8.66 -12.57
N ALA A 254 -5.74 -7.42 -12.20
CA ALA A 254 -5.39 -6.87 -10.90
C ALA A 254 -5.98 -7.71 -9.77
N SER A 255 -5.20 -8.00 -8.73
CA SER A 255 -5.62 -8.87 -7.61
C SER A 255 -6.77 -8.28 -6.77
N ASP A 256 -6.97 -6.96 -6.85
CA ASP A 256 -8.03 -6.26 -6.12
C ASP A 256 -8.75 -5.31 -7.09
N PRO A 257 -10.09 -5.45 -7.27
CA PRO A 257 -10.86 -4.61 -8.19
C PRO A 257 -10.91 -3.14 -7.77
N ASP A 258 -10.62 -2.85 -6.53
CA ASP A 258 -10.61 -1.49 -5.97
C ASP A 258 -9.28 -0.78 -6.13
N LYS A 259 -8.21 -1.52 -6.45
CA LYS A 259 -6.88 -0.95 -6.69
C LYS A 259 -6.90 0.04 -7.84
N ILE A 260 -6.24 1.19 -7.65
CA ILE A 260 -6.07 2.16 -8.72
C ILE A 260 -5.22 1.58 -9.85
N ILE A 261 -5.75 1.63 -11.06
CA ILE A 261 -5.00 1.31 -12.27
C ILE A 261 -4.54 2.62 -12.89
N PRO A 262 -3.25 2.76 -13.27
CA PRO A 262 -2.74 3.96 -13.90
C PRO A 262 -3.46 4.33 -15.21
N GLY A 263 -3.30 5.56 -15.67
CA GLY A 263 -3.88 6.02 -16.94
C GLY A 263 -3.38 5.24 -18.15
N TYR A 264 -4.00 5.46 -19.29
CA TYR A 264 -3.58 4.84 -20.55
C TYR A 264 -2.15 5.24 -20.93
N GLY A 265 -1.40 4.31 -21.52
CA GLY A 265 -0.05 4.59 -22.00
C GLY A 265 0.90 3.41 -21.87
N VAL A 266 2.15 3.66 -22.24
CA VAL A 266 3.27 2.71 -22.17
C VAL A 266 4.20 3.13 -21.02
N TYR A 267 4.59 2.16 -20.21
CA TYR A 267 5.32 2.40 -18.94
C TYR A 267 6.58 1.55 -18.84
N ALA A 268 7.63 2.13 -18.27
CA ALA A 268 8.77 1.39 -17.77
C ALA A 268 8.43 0.80 -16.40
N VAL A 269 8.51 -0.53 -16.29
CA VAL A 269 8.22 -1.24 -15.04
C VAL A 269 9.32 -2.24 -14.71
N ARG A 270 9.43 -2.59 -13.40
CA ARG A 270 10.03 -3.86 -12.99
C ARG A 270 8.92 -4.86 -12.73
N VAL A 271 9.19 -6.11 -13.04
CA VAL A 271 8.30 -7.25 -12.80
C VAL A 271 8.97 -8.15 -11.79
N ASN A 272 8.38 -8.27 -10.62
CA ASN A 272 8.84 -9.19 -9.59
C ASN A 272 8.05 -10.49 -9.67
N PHE A 273 8.77 -11.59 -9.82
CA PHE A 273 8.21 -12.94 -9.92
C PHE A 273 9.15 -13.94 -9.29
N GLN A 274 8.68 -14.81 -8.37
CA GLN A 274 9.45 -15.87 -7.71
C GLN A 274 10.82 -15.40 -7.18
N ASN A 275 10.87 -14.27 -6.45
CA ASN A 275 12.08 -13.65 -5.90
C ASN A 275 13.10 -13.16 -6.95
N GLN A 276 12.69 -13.07 -8.21
CA GLN A 276 13.48 -12.48 -9.29
C GLN A 276 12.84 -11.18 -9.75
N THR A 277 13.67 -10.24 -10.21
CA THR A 277 13.22 -8.95 -10.73
C THR A 277 13.67 -8.82 -12.19
N PHE A 278 12.71 -8.60 -13.05
CA PHE A 278 12.90 -8.38 -14.49
C PHE A 278 12.55 -6.94 -14.85
N GLN A 279 13.09 -6.44 -15.95
CA GLN A 279 12.64 -5.19 -16.56
C GLN A 279 11.52 -5.50 -17.54
N GLY A 280 10.59 -4.56 -17.72
CA GLY A 280 9.46 -4.78 -18.61
C GLY A 280 8.91 -3.50 -19.20
N MET A 281 8.23 -3.67 -20.32
CA MET A 281 7.43 -2.67 -21.00
C MET A 281 5.96 -3.00 -20.78
N LEU A 282 5.24 -2.15 -20.06
CA LEU A 282 3.83 -2.32 -19.74
C LEU A 282 2.98 -1.40 -20.62
N ASN A 283 1.93 -1.94 -21.21
CA ASN A 283 0.87 -1.18 -21.87
C ASN A 283 -0.41 -1.22 -21.03
N ILE A 284 -0.99 -0.06 -20.74
CA ILE A 284 -2.35 0.06 -20.24
C ILE A 284 -3.18 0.67 -21.37
N GLY A 285 -4.08 -0.14 -21.92
CA GLY A 285 -4.86 0.20 -23.09
C GLY A 285 -6.37 0.02 -22.90
N SER A 286 -7.15 0.54 -23.84
CA SER A 286 -8.58 0.30 -23.91
C SER A 286 -8.85 -1.05 -24.55
N ARG A 287 -9.61 -1.94 -23.90
CA ARG A 287 -10.15 -3.13 -24.56
C ARG A 287 -11.47 -2.77 -25.23
N PRO A 288 -11.62 -2.92 -26.56
CA PRO A 288 -12.93 -2.87 -27.18
C PRO A 288 -13.71 -4.12 -26.75
N THR A 289 -14.53 -4.01 -25.70
CA THR A 289 -15.45 -5.08 -25.31
C THR A 289 -16.85 -4.77 -25.82
N VAL A 290 -17.58 -5.83 -26.20
CA VAL A 290 -18.96 -5.78 -26.70
C VAL A 290 -19.98 -5.25 -25.68
N ASN A 291 -19.58 -5.11 -24.42
CA ASN A 291 -20.39 -4.57 -23.34
C ASN A 291 -19.89 -3.19 -22.93
N ASN A 292 -20.79 -2.20 -22.94
CA ASN A 292 -20.59 -0.75 -22.68
C ASN A 292 -20.08 -0.36 -21.26
N ASN A 293 -19.34 -1.20 -20.57
CA ASN A 293 -18.68 -0.81 -19.31
C ASN A 293 -17.35 -0.12 -19.67
N ALA A 294 -17.34 1.20 -19.58
CA ALA A 294 -16.27 2.12 -19.98
C ALA A 294 -14.93 1.97 -19.22
N ASP A 295 -14.80 1.05 -18.26
CA ASP A 295 -13.65 0.95 -17.35
C ASP A 295 -12.79 -0.32 -17.53
N HIS A 296 -12.98 -1.11 -18.59
CA HIS A 296 -12.13 -2.28 -18.84
C HIS A 296 -10.80 -1.90 -19.50
N ARG A 297 -9.83 -1.53 -18.65
CA ARG A 297 -8.45 -1.35 -19.08
C ARG A 297 -7.78 -2.71 -19.25
N SER A 298 -7.08 -2.91 -20.38
CA SER A 298 -6.15 -4.03 -20.51
C SER A 298 -4.81 -3.64 -19.91
N ILE A 299 -4.20 -4.57 -19.18
CA ILE A 299 -2.87 -4.43 -18.61
C ILE A 299 -2.02 -5.53 -19.23
N GLU A 300 -1.07 -5.15 -20.07
CA GLU A 300 -0.22 -6.08 -20.81
C GLU A 300 1.24 -5.76 -20.61
N VAL A 301 2.06 -6.70 -20.15
CA VAL A 301 3.48 -6.50 -19.94
C VAL A 301 4.32 -7.42 -20.79
N HIS A 302 5.25 -6.86 -21.56
CA HIS A 302 6.36 -7.58 -22.19
C HIS A 302 7.53 -7.59 -21.21
N ILE A 303 7.87 -8.77 -20.67
CA ILE A 303 8.96 -8.97 -19.73
C ILE A 303 10.23 -9.20 -20.53
N PHE A 304 11.28 -8.43 -20.28
CA PHE A 304 12.55 -8.54 -21.02
C PHE A 304 13.36 -9.75 -20.55
N ASP A 305 13.97 -10.42 -21.51
CA ASP A 305 14.86 -11.57 -21.27
C ASP A 305 14.17 -12.69 -20.46
N PHE A 306 12.89 -12.92 -20.72
CA PHE A 306 12.04 -13.88 -20.03
C PHE A 306 11.31 -14.77 -21.05
N ASP A 307 11.43 -16.10 -20.88
CA ASP A 307 10.86 -17.09 -21.82
C ASP A 307 10.25 -18.28 -21.04
N SER A 308 9.39 -17.98 -20.06
CA SER A 308 8.68 -19.02 -19.29
C SER A 308 7.17 -18.82 -19.39
N ASP A 309 6.44 -19.92 -19.27
CA ASP A 309 4.98 -19.87 -19.14
C ASP A 309 4.61 -19.59 -17.68
N ILE A 310 3.87 -18.52 -17.47
CA ILE A 310 3.46 -18.01 -16.14
C ILE A 310 1.97 -17.78 -16.01
N TYR A 311 1.14 -18.42 -16.81
CA TYR A 311 -0.31 -18.33 -16.68
C TYR A 311 -0.78 -18.83 -15.31
N GLY A 312 -1.68 -18.07 -14.67
CA GLY A 312 -2.18 -18.34 -13.33
C GLY A 312 -1.26 -17.91 -12.20
N GLU A 313 -0.02 -17.50 -12.51
CA GLU A 313 0.93 -17.02 -11.51
C GLU A 313 0.66 -15.57 -11.10
N GLN A 314 1.03 -15.24 -9.86
CA GLN A 314 0.97 -13.87 -9.35
C GLN A 314 2.29 -13.15 -9.59
N ILE A 315 2.20 -11.92 -10.07
CA ILE A 315 3.33 -11.03 -10.26
C ILE A 315 3.07 -9.66 -9.64
N GLU A 316 4.15 -8.96 -9.33
CA GLU A 316 4.11 -7.57 -8.92
C GLU A 316 4.72 -6.69 -10.00
N LEU A 317 4.00 -5.66 -10.40
CA LEU A 317 4.42 -4.63 -11.33
C LEU A 317 4.82 -3.38 -10.55
N VAL A 318 6.07 -2.95 -10.64
CA VAL A 318 6.61 -1.75 -9.98
C VAL A 318 6.81 -0.66 -11.02
N PHE A 319 6.14 0.49 -10.87
CA PHE A 319 6.08 1.56 -11.86
C PHE A 319 7.18 2.61 -11.65
N PHE A 320 7.85 2.99 -12.74
CA PHE A 320 8.94 3.96 -12.71
C PHE A 320 8.63 5.21 -13.55
N GLN A 321 8.25 5.06 -14.80
CA GLN A 321 8.05 6.17 -15.72
C GLN A 321 7.02 5.83 -16.81
N LYS A 322 6.21 6.82 -17.21
CA LYS A 322 5.43 6.78 -18.45
C LYS A 322 6.31 7.18 -19.62
N LEU A 323 6.38 6.36 -20.66
CA LEU A 323 7.15 6.64 -21.87
C LEU A 323 6.37 7.50 -22.85
N ARG A 324 5.12 7.11 -23.09
CA ARG A 324 4.23 7.76 -24.07
C ARG A 324 2.76 7.39 -23.82
N GLU A 325 1.89 8.10 -24.49
CA GLU A 325 0.48 7.76 -24.59
C GLU A 325 0.25 6.51 -25.46
N GLU A 326 -0.93 5.89 -25.30
CA GLU A 326 -1.39 4.86 -26.22
C GLU A 326 -1.61 5.46 -27.62
N GLN A 327 -1.22 4.73 -28.66
CA GLN A 327 -1.41 5.17 -30.04
C GLN A 327 -1.75 4.00 -30.95
N LYS A 328 -2.50 4.28 -32.03
CA LYS A 328 -2.82 3.32 -33.09
C LYS A 328 -1.70 3.34 -34.14
N PHE A 329 -1.38 2.17 -34.67
CA PHE A 329 -0.37 2.03 -35.72
C PHE A 329 -1.00 1.63 -37.05
N PRO A 330 -0.50 2.14 -38.19
CA PRO A 330 -1.05 1.85 -39.50
C PRO A 330 -0.74 0.42 -39.97
N SER A 331 0.31 -0.22 -39.45
CA SER A 331 0.70 -1.59 -39.79
C SER A 331 1.36 -2.30 -38.58
N LEU A 332 1.50 -3.64 -38.69
CA LEU A 332 2.20 -4.45 -37.72
C LEU A 332 3.70 -4.14 -37.68
N GLU A 333 4.31 -3.79 -38.81
CA GLU A 333 5.71 -3.35 -38.90
C GLU A 333 5.92 -2.07 -38.12
N ALA A 334 5.06 -1.06 -38.33
CA ALA A 334 5.13 0.20 -37.60
C ALA A 334 4.98 0.00 -36.07
N LEU A 335 4.10 -0.92 -35.67
CA LEU A 335 3.97 -1.32 -34.27
C LEU A 335 5.27 -1.96 -33.75
N LYS A 336 5.83 -2.91 -34.49
CA LYS A 336 7.06 -3.62 -34.13
C LYS A 336 8.25 -2.66 -33.98
N ASP A 337 8.40 -1.72 -34.90
CA ASP A 337 9.47 -0.71 -34.87
C ASP A 337 9.33 0.20 -33.62
N GLN A 338 8.08 0.60 -33.31
CA GLN A 338 7.85 1.41 -32.11
C GLN A 338 8.14 0.61 -30.83
N LEU A 339 7.73 -0.65 -30.73
CA LEU A 339 8.04 -1.50 -29.57
C LEU A 339 9.54 -1.70 -29.37
N ALA A 340 10.32 -1.82 -30.46
CA ALA A 340 11.78 -1.90 -30.41
C ALA A 340 12.41 -0.60 -29.86
N LYS A 341 11.90 0.56 -30.28
CA LYS A 341 12.31 1.87 -29.74
C LYS A 341 11.96 2.00 -28.26
N ASP A 342 10.74 1.62 -27.89
CA ASP A 342 10.27 1.66 -26.48
C ASP A 342 11.15 0.77 -25.59
N LYS A 343 11.47 -0.47 -26.02
CA LYS A 343 12.39 -1.37 -25.32
C LYS A 343 13.76 -0.71 -25.10
N THR A 344 14.32 -0.11 -26.17
CA THR A 344 15.63 0.56 -26.09
C THR A 344 15.61 1.73 -25.08
N ASN A 345 14.54 2.54 -25.10
CA ASN A 345 14.36 3.66 -24.18
C ASN A 345 14.26 3.19 -22.72
N ILE A 346 13.50 2.13 -22.46
CA ILE A 346 13.36 1.54 -21.11
C ILE A 346 14.69 1.00 -20.59
N LEU A 347 15.42 0.26 -21.42
CA LEU A 347 16.74 -0.26 -21.04
C LEU A 347 17.74 0.86 -20.73
N SER A 348 17.72 1.93 -21.53
CA SER A 348 18.52 3.13 -21.29
C SER A 348 18.11 3.83 -19.99
N TYR A 349 16.81 3.96 -19.73
CA TYR A 349 16.30 4.54 -18.48
C TYR A 349 16.83 3.77 -17.27
N PHE A 350 16.68 2.46 -17.23
CA PHE A 350 17.15 1.66 -16.09
C PHE A 350 18.68 1.61 -15.95
N LYS A 351 19.41 1.75 -17.06
CA LYS A 351 20.88 1.88 -17.02
C LYS A 351 21.31 3.18 -16.33
N ASN A 352 20.62 4.28 -16.60
CA ASN A 352 20.97 5.60 -16.10
C ASN A 352 20.41 5.91 -14.70
N ASN A 353 19.46 5.11 -14.20
CA ASN A 353 18.80 5.27 -12.90
C ASN A 353 18.95 4.01 -12.03
N LYS A 354 20.19 3.51 -11.97
CA LYS A 354 20.53 2.35 -11.11
C LYS A 354 20.52 2.73 -9.65
#